data_9296a2f58d9cf18bc0d28108ba708e54
#
_entry.id   9296a2f58d9cf18bc0d28108ba708e54
#
_cell.length_a   1.000
_cell.length_b   1.000
_cell.length_c   1.000
_cell.angle_alpha   90.00
_cell.angle_beta   90.00
_cell.angle_gamma   90.00
#
_symmetry.space_group_name_H-M   'P 1'
#
loop_
_entity.id
_entity.type
_entity.pdbx_description
1 polymer ?
#
loop_
_entity_poly.entity_id
_entity_poly.type
_entity_poly.pdbx_seq_one_letter_code
_entity_poly.pdbx_strand_id
1 'polypeptide(L)'
;MSGFTHFDAQGNAIMVDVTDKDITERCATASGCIRVSREVFDAVKGGTAKKGDVLGTARIAGIMAAKRTWELIPLCHALMLTKVTIDFVMEEETCTIRCFCTAKLSGRTGVEMEALTGVNVALLTIYDMCKAMDRGMEMGEIHLEEKMGGKSGHFQRTEYEKI
;
A
#
# COMPACT_ATOMS: atom_id res chain seq x y z
N MET A 1 1.20 4.29 29.20
CA MET A 1 1.55 5.02 27.95
C MET A 1 2.47 4.10 27.14
N SER A 2 2.07 3.64 25.96
CA SER A 2 2.98 2.92 25.05
C SER A 2 3.96 3.96 24.49
N GLY A 3 5.21 3.95 24.98
CA GLY A 3 6.26 4.82 24.46
C GLY A 3 6.56 4.53 22.99
N PHE A 4 7.09 5.51 22.28
CA PHE A 4 7.61 5.32 20.92
C PHE A 4 8.72 4.27 20.96
N THR A 5 8.57 3.19 20.17
CA THR A 5 9.51 2.05 20.18
C THR A 5 10.74 2.26 19.27
N HIS A 6 10.76 3.35 18.49
CA HIS A 6 11.84 3.68 17.55
C HIS A 6 12.89 4.66 18.13
N PHE A 7 12.94 4.80 19.45
CA PHE A 7 13.93 5.62 20.12
C PHE A 7 14.57 4.87 21.29
N ASP A 8 15.87 5.01 21.45
CA ASP A 8 16.60 4.52 22.62
C ASP A 8 16.39 5.41 23.87
N ALA A 9 16.97 5.01 24.98
CA ALA A 9 16.88 5.77 26.24
C ALA A 9 17.53 7.17 26.17
N GLN A 10 18.36 7.42 25.19
CA GLN A 10 19.03 8.69 24.92
C GLN A 10 18.30 9.55 23.88
N GLY A 11 17.19 9.03 23.30
CA GLY A 11 16.40 9.73 22.29
C GLY A 11 16.91 9.59 20.85
N ASN A 12 17.83 8.68 20.59
CA ASN A 12 18.30 8.41 19.24
C ASN A 12 17.35 7.46 18.51
N ALA A 13 17.18 7.67 17.21
CA ALA A 13 16.37 6.79 16.38
C ALA A 13 17.05 5.42 16.23
N ILE A 14 16.29 4.35 16.49
CA ILE A 14 16.73 2.96 16.35
C ILE A 14 15.70 2.13 15.60
N MET A 15 16.17 1.14 14.84
CA MET A 15 15.30 0.07 14.35
C MET A 15 14.97 -0.87 15.50
N VAL A 16 13.69 -1.22 15.67
CA VAL A 16 13.23 -2.07 16.78
C VAL A 16 13.85 -3.46 16.69
N ASP A 17 14.42 -3.95 17.79
CA ASP A 17 14.88 -5.34 17.90
C ASP A 17 13.68 -6.28 17.97
N VAL A 18 13.65 -7.26 17.07
CA VAL A 18 12.59 -8.27 16.97
C VAL A 18 13.10 -9.69 17.22
N THR A 19 14.35 -9.84 17.69
CA THR A 19 15.03 -11.13 17.87
C THR A 19 14.22 -12.07 18.76
N ASP A 20 13.64 -11.57 19.85
CA ASP A 20 12.90 -12.34 20.84
C ASP A 20 11.40 -12.55 20.48
N LYS A 21 10.97 -12.06 19.32
CA LYS A 21 9.58 -12.25 18.87
C LYS A 21 9.42 -13.59 18.16
N ASP A 22 8.28 -14.24 18.40
CA ASP A 22 7.92 -15.46 17.69
C ASP A 22 7.70 -15.22 16.19
N ILE A 23 8.09 -16.21 15.41
CA ILE A 23 7.77 -16.26 13.98
C ILE A 23 6.31 -16.70 13.86
N THR A 24 5.48 -15.85 13.27
CA THR A 24 4.07 -16.12 13.01
C THR A 24 3.68 -15.69 11.60
N GLU A 25 2.58 -16.25 11.08
CA GLU A 25 1.97 -15.77 9.85
C GLU A 25 1.50 -14.33 10.02
N ARG A 26 1.87 -13.49 9.04
CA ARG A 26 1.52 -12.08 8.99
C ARG A 26 0.82 -11.78 7.67
N CYS A 27 -0.27 -11.06 7.75
CA CYS A 27 -1.00 -10.58 6.58
C CYS A 27 -1.46 -9.15 6.85
N ALA A 28 -1.33 -8.29 5.85
CA ALA A 28 -1.90 -6.95 5.89
C ALA A 28 -2.47 -6.59 4.52
N THR A 29 -3.61 -5.91 4.53
CA THR A 29 -4.24 -5.33 3.36
C THR A 29 -4.39 -3.84 3.57
N ALA A 30 -3.89 -3.05 2.63
CA ALA A 30 -4.09 -1.62 2.55
C ALA A 30 -4.91 -1.27 1.30
N SER A 31 -5.59 -0.14 1.32
CA SER A 31 -6.26 0.42 0.16
C SER A 31 -5.94 1.89 -0.04
N GLY A 32 -6.30 2.40 -1.20
CA GLY A 32 -6.25 3.80 -1.57
C GLY A 32 -6.92 4.01 -2.91
N CYS A 33 -7.10 5.24 -3.33
CA CYS A 33 -7.73 5.52 -4.62
C CYS A 33 -7.05 6.65 -5.37
N ILE A 34 -7.28 6.68 -6.68
CA ILE A 34 -7.00 7.83 -7.53
C ILE A 34 -8.28 8.22 -8.26
N ARG A 35 -8.68 9.48 -8.10
CA ARG A 35 -9.77 10.09 -8.86
C ARG A 35 -9.21 10.70 -10.14
N VAL A 36 -9.84 10.39 -11.26
CA VAL A 36 -9.35 10.76 -12.59
C VAL A 36 -10.48 11.44 -13.39
N SER A 37 -10.14 12.07 -14.51
CA SER A 37 -11.16 12.55 -15.43
C SER A 37 -11.92 11.39 -16.10
N ARG A 38 -13.12 11.67 -16.61
CA ARG A 38 -13.90 10.68 -17.39
C ARG A 38 -13.09 10.13 -18.56
N GLU A 39 -12.36 10.99 -19.27
CA GLU A 39 -11.53 10.58 -20.40
C GLU A 39 -10.44 9.57 -20.00
N VAL A 40 -9.75 9.81 -18.89
CA VAL A 40 -8.74 8.89 -18.36
C VAL A 40 -9.41 7.58 -17.90
N PHE A 41 -10.53 7.67 -17.18
CA PHE A 41 -11.26 6.51 -16.69
C PHE A 41 -11.64 5.56 -17.83
N ASP A 42 -12.26 6.11 -18.88
CA ASP A 42 -12.69 5.34 -20.05
C ASP A 42 -11.51 4.75 -20.81
N ALA A 43 -10.42 5.50 -20.95
CA ALA A 43 -9.19 5.01 -21.60
C ALA A 43 -8.53 3.86 -20.83
N VAL A 44 -8.49 3.94 -19.50
CA VAL A 44 -7.95 2.86 -18.65
C VAL A 44 -8.85 1.64 -18.69
N LYS A 45 -10.18 1.84 -18.55
CA LYS A 45 -11.19 0.77 -18.60
C LYS A 45 -11.20 0.05 -19.95
N GLY A 46 -11.08 0.81 -21.03
CA GLY A 46 -11.08 0.28 -22.41
C GLY A 46 -9.72 -0.23 -22.90
N GLY A 47 -8.64 -0.08 -22.12
CA GLY A 47 -7.31 -0.49 -22.53
C GLY A 47 -6.73 0.34 -23.69
N THR A 48 -7.22 1.58 -23.90
CA THR A 48 -6.84 2.45 -25.02
C THR A 48 -5.86 3.55 -24.64
N ALA A 49 -5.33 3.53 -23.42
CA ALA A 49 -4.34 4.49 -22.95
C ALA A 49 -3.06 4.42 -23.84
N LYS A 50 -2.54 5.56 -24.26
CA LYS A 50 -1.38 5.65 -25.18
C LYS A 50 -0.13 4.93 -24.66
N LYS A 51 0.04 4.81 -23.35
CA LYS A 51 1.18 4.12 -22.72
C LYS A 51 0.94 2.62 -22.50
N GLY A 52 -0.17 2.06 -23.01
CA GLY A 52 -0.48 0.65 -22.92
C GLY A 52 -1.26 0.25 -21.65
N ASP A 53 -1.02 -0.95 -21.13
CA ASP A 53 -1.74 -1.49 -19.96
C ASP A 53 -1.35 -0.76 -18.66
N VAL A 54 -2.16 0.23 -18.31
CA VAL A 54 -1.96 1.07 -17.12
C VAL A 54 -2.06 0.25 -15.84
N LEU A 55 -3.12 -0.54 -15.69
CA LEU A 55 -3.35 -1.30 -14.46
C LEU A 55 -2.35 -2.45 -14.29
N GLY A 56 -1.99 -3.12 -15.36
CA GLY A 56 -0.95 -4.16 -15.33
C GLY A 56 0.41 -3.59 -14.94
N THR A 57 0.80 -2.45 -15.50
CA THR A 57 2.05 -1.76 -15.14
C THR A 57 2.03 -1.30 -13.68
N ALA A 58 0.93 -0.68 -13.25
CA ALA A 58 0.75 -0.24 -11.85
C ALA A 58 0.79 -1.41 -10.86
N ARG A 59 0.22 -2.56 -11.21
CA ARG A 59 0.28 -3.79 -10.41
C ARG A 59 1.73 -4.24 -10.19
N ILE A 60 2.50 -4.34 -11.24
CA ILE A 60 3.92 -4.72 -11.16
C ILE A 60 4.71 -3.72 -10.32
N ALA A 61 4.52 -2.42 -10.55
CA ALA A 61 5.19 -1.37 -9.80
C ALA A 61 4.87 -1.43 -8.30
N GLY A 62 3.61 -1.64 -7.92
CA GLY A 62 3.20 -1.80 -6.54
C GLY A 62 3.80 -3.03 -5.87
N ILE A 63 3.84 -4.16 -6.56
CA ILE A 63 4.50 -5.39 -6.05
C ILE A 63 6.00 -5.16 -5.85
N MET A 64 6.67 -4.51 -6.79
CA MET A 64 8.09 -4.18 -6.67
C MET A 64 8.36 -3.24 -5.51
N ALA A 65 7.51 -2.23 -5.31
CA ALA A 65 7.63 -1.27 -4.23
C ALA A 65 7.42 -1.93 -2.85
N ALA A 66 6.42 -2.78 -2.70
CA ALA A 66 6.21 -3.54 -1.47
C ALA A 66 7.46 -4.34 -1.07
N LYS A 67 8.17 -4.95 -2.01
CA LYS A 67 9.42 -5.68 -1.77
C LYS A 67 10.62 -4.79 -1.40
N ARG A 68 10.53 -3.48 -1.63
CA ARG A 68 11.58 -2.48 -1.38
C ARG A 68 11.21 -1.47 -0.30
N THR A 69 10.20 -1.73 0.49
CA THR A 69 9.74 -0.82 1.55
C THR A 69 10.87 -0.41 2.49
N TRP A 70 11.72 -1.35 2.87
CA TRP A 70 12.86 -1.09 3.75
C TRP A 70 13.92 -0.14 3.16
N GLU A 71 14.01 0.00 1.84
CA GLU A 71 14.86 0.98 1.16
C GLU A 71 14.29 2.40 1.20
N LEU A 72 12.96 2.52 1.40
CA LEU A 72 12.22 3.78 1.36
C LEU A 72 11.90 4.33 2.76
N ILE A 73 11.62 3.44 3.71
CA ILE A 73 11.23 3.78 5.08
C ILE A 73 12.37 3.45 6.04
N PRO A 74 13.02 4.46 6.64
CA PRO A 74 14.33 4.32 7.29
C PRO A 74 14.43 3.25 8.36
N LEU A 75 13.39 3.04 9.16
CA LEU A 75 13.41 2.14 10.31
C LEU A 75 12.60 0.85 10.07
N CYS A 76 12.23 0.56 8.82
CA CYS A 76 11.60 -0.72 8.47
C CYS A 76 12.63 -1.84 8.34
N HIS A 77 12.22 -3.04 8.76
CA HIS A 77 13.02 -4.25 8.56
C HIS A 77 12.98 -4.70 7.10
N ALA A 78 14.08 -5.27 6.63
CA ALA A 78 14.10 -5.94 5.33
C ALA A 78 13.36 -7.29 5.45
N LEU A 79 12.22 -7.42 4.79
CA LEU A 79 11.33 -8.56 4.93
C LEU A 79 11.30 -9.44 3.69
N MET A 80 11.32 -10.75 3.90
CA MET A 80 11.13 -11.75 2.84
C MET A 80 9.64 -12.05 2.66
N LEU A 81 8.97 -11.27 1.82
CA LEU A 81 7.55 -11.46 1.54
C LEU A 81 7.30 -12.79 0.81
N THR A 82 6.32 -13.55 1.26
CA THR A 82 5.91 -14.81 0.62
C THR A 82 4.84 -14.59 -0.44
N LYS A 83 4.05 -13.53 -0.33
CA LYS A 83 3.02 -13.15 -1.30
C LYS A 83 2.75 -11.65 -1.27
N VAL A 84 2.59 -11.07 -2.45
CA VAL A 84 2.03 -9.71 -2.63
C VAL A 84 1.02 -9.77 -3.77
N THR A 85 -0.18 -9.22 -3.54
CA THR A 85 -1.18 -9.03 -4.58
C THR A 85 -1.60 -7.57 -4.65
N ILE A 86 -1.83 -7.08 -5.86
CA ILE A 86 -2.41 -5.76 -6.14
C ILE A 86 -3.66 -5.97 -6.98
N ASP A 87 -4.78 -5.47 -6.52
CA ASP A 87 -6.06 -5.55 -7.21
C ASP A 87 -6.67 -4.15 -7.36
N PHE A 88 -7.46 -3.96 -8.43
CA PHE A 88 -8.09 -2.69 -8.73
C PHE A 88 -9.60 -2.86 -8.89
N VAL A 89 -10.34 -1.86 -8.40
CA VAL A 89 -11.78 -1.71 -8.60
C VAL A 89 -12.02 -0.38 -9.31
N MET A 90 -12.77 -0.43 -10.42
CA MET A 90 -13.13 0.74 -11.23
C MET A 90 -14.52 1.23 -10.79
N GLU A 91 -14.56 2.37 -10.09
CA GLU A 91 -15.77 3.01 -9.58
C GLU A 91 -16.28 4.03 -10.61
N GLU A 92 -17.24 3.65 -11.45
CA GLU A 92 -17.65 4.41 -12.62
C GLU A 92 -18.35 5.73 -12.29
N GLU A 93 -19.19 5.74 -11.28
CA GLU A 93 -19.96 6.93 -10.88
C GLU A 93 -19.08 8.11 -10.46
N THR A 94 -17.96 7.80 -9.81
CA THR A 94 -17.03 8.79 -9.26
C THR A 94 -15.77 8.97 -10.11
N CYS A 95 -15.62 8.20 -11.20
CA CYS A 95 -14.37 8.11 -11.98
C CYS A 95 -13.16 7.82 -11.08
N THR A 96 -13.30 6.87 -10.17
CA THR A 96 -12.27 6.52 -9.19
C THR A 96 -11.71 5.14 -9.48
N ILE A 97 -10.40 4.99 -9.41
CA ILE A 97 -9.72 3.70 -9.45
C ILE A 97 -9.23 3.40 -8.05
N ARG A 98 -9.82 2.40 -7.40
CA ARG A 98 -9.42 1.96 -6.07
C ARG A 98 -8.42 0.82 -6.18
N CYS A 99 -7.34 0.93 -5.42
CA CYS A 99 -6.26 -0.04 -5.34
C CYS A 99 -6.28 -0.74 -3.99
N PHE A 100 -6.10 -2.05 -3.99
CA PHE A 100 -5.88 -2.86 -2.80
C PHE A 100 -4.52 -3.56 -2.91
N CYS A 101 -3.74 -3.53 -1.85
CA CYS A 101 -2.51 -4.30 -1.75
C CYS A 101 -2.56 -5.22 -0.54
N THR A 102 -2.39 -6.52 -0.76
CA THR A 102 -2.26 -7.49 0.31
C THR A 102 -0.85 -8.07 0.31
N ALA A 103 -0.15 -7.96 1.43
CA ALA A 103 1.18 -8.52 1.64
C ALA A 103 1.13 -9.62 2.72
N LYS A 104 1.93 -10.68 2.54
CA LYS A 104 2.04 -11.80 3.48
C LYS A 104 3.48 -12.22 3.69
N LEU A 105 3.78 -12.65 4.90
CA LEU A 105 5.02 -13.36 5.23
C LEU A 105 4.82 -14.26 6.47
N SER A 106 5.78 -15.15 6.71
CA SER A 106 6.00 -15.78 8.02
C SER A 106 7.20 -15.11 8.67
N GLY A 107 7.00 -14.40 9.78
CA GLY A 107 8.07 -13.58 10.37
C GLY A 107 7.73 -12.95 11.72
N ARG A 108 8.66 -12.10 12.18
CA ARG A 108 8.64 -11.50 13.53
C ARG A 108 8.02 -10.12 13.60
N THR A 109 7.76 -9.49 12.45
CA THR A 109 7.14 -8.16 12.34
C THR A 109 5.97 -8.17 11.37
N GLY A 110 5.09 -7.19 11.48
CA GLY A 110 3.98 -7.00 10.55
C GLY A 110 4.41 -6.54 9.17
N VAL A 111 3.48 -6.54 8.23
CA VAL A 111 3.67 -6.18 6.81
C VAL A 111 2.78 -5.01 6.38
N GLU A 112 2.36 -4.20 7.35
CA GLU A 112 1.49 -3.05 7.12
C GLU A 112 2.15 -2.03 6.19
N MET A 113 3.44 -1.76 6.41
CA MET A 113 4.19 -0.78 5.60
C MET A 113 4.39 -1.26 4.17
N GLU A 114 4.60 -2.55 3.96
CA GLU A 114 4.71 -3.16 2.64
C GLU A 114 3.40 -3.03 1.86
N ALA A 115 2.27 -3.27 2.50
CA ALA A 115 0.95 -3.11 1.89
C ALA A 115 0.67 -1.63 1.54
N LEU A 116 0.94 -0.70 2.45
CA LEU A 116 0.78 0.74 2.21
C LEU A 116 1.71 1.25 1.11
N THR A 117 2.97 0.83 1.09
CA THR A 117 3.93 1.21 0.05
C THR A 117 3.48 0.71 -1.32
N GLY A 118 2.98 -0.53 -1.39
CA GLY A 118 2.45 -1.11 -2.62
C GLY A 118 1.29 -0.29 -3.20
N VAL A 119 0.32 0.12 -2.37
CA VAL A 119 -0.79 0.98 -2.78
C VAL A 119 -0.29 2.32 -3.31
N ASN A 120 0.58 3.01 -2.56
CA ASN A 120 1.07 4.33 -2.93
C ASN A 120 1.76 4.32 -4.29
N VAL A 121 2.64 3.36 -4.54
CA VAL A 121 3.40 3.30 -5.80
C VAL A 121 2.53 2.82 -6.97
N ALA A 122 1.55 1.92 -6.73
CA ALA A 122 0.59 1.55 -7.76
C ALA A 122 -0.23 2.77 -8.22
N LEU A 123 -0.77 3.56 -7.30
CA LEU A 123 -1.52 4.78 -7.62
C LEU A 123 -0.65 5.83 -8.31
N LEU A 124 0.58 6.03 -7.83
CA LEU A 124 1.54 6.96 -8.44
C LEU A 124 1.90 6.53 -9.88
N THR A 125 1.95 5.23 -10.15
CA THR A 125 2.20 4.70 -11.49
C THR A 125 1.01 4.99 -12.42
N ILE A 126 -0.24 4.85 -11.95
CA ILE A 126 -1.43 5.27 -12.72
C ILE A 126 -1.32 6.75 -13.07
N TYR A 127 -0.97 7.59 -12.08
CA TYR A 127 -0.78 9.02 -12.30
C TYR A 127 0.29 9.30 -13.37
N ASP A 128 1.47 8.69 -13.27
CA ASP A 128 2.54 8.88 -14.24
C ASP A 128 2.12 8.50 -15.66
N MET A 129 1.43 7.37 -15.79
CA MET A 129 1.01 6.87 -17.10
C MET A 129 -0.10 7.72 -17.74
N CYS A 130 -0.93 8.38 -16.95
CA CYS A 130 -2.10 9.16 -17.42
C CYS A 130 -1.92 10.68 -17.39
N LYS A 131 -0.87 11.21 -16.76
CA LYS A 131 -0.66 12.66 -16.55
C LYS A 131 -0.61 13.52 -17.83
N ALA A 132 -0.38 12.92 -18.99
CA ALA A 132 -0.45 13.63 -20.27
C ALA A 132 -1.89 13.97 -20.65
N MET A 133 -2.88 13.20 -20.16
CA MET A 133 -4.31 13.41 -20.40
C MET A 133 -4.94 14.27 -19.30
N ASP A 134 -4.55 14.05 -18.05
CA ASP A 134 -5.09 14.75 -16.89
C ASP A 134 -4.01 14.92 -15.81
N ARG A 135 -3.65 16.17 -15.49
CA ARG A 135 -2.73 16.48 -14.38
C ARG A 135 -3.44 16.75 -13.07
N GLY A 136 -4.76 16.90 -13.11
CA GLY A 136 -5.60 17.18 -11.96
C GLY A 136 -6.04 15.94 -11.17
N MET A 137 -5.51 14.76 -11.51
CA MET A 137 -5.82 13.52 -10.79
C MET A 137 -5.40 13.62 -9.31
N GLU A 138 -6.26 13.12 -8.44
CA GLU A 138 -6.05 13.15 -6.98
C GLU A 138 -5.90 11.75 -6.41
N MET A 139 -4.78 11.48 -5.73
CA MET A 139 -4.58 10.27 -4.94
C MET A 139 -4.99 10.53 -3.50
N GLY A 140 -5.72 9.59 -2.90
CA GLY A 140 -6.21 9.76 -1.54
C GLY A 140 -6.76 8.48 -0.91
N GLU A 141 -7.36 8.65 0.26
CA GLU A 141 -7.98 7.57 1.03
C GLU A 141 -7.05 6.38 1.29
N ILE A 142 -5.74 6.66 1.46
CA ILE A 142 -4.73 5.62 1.67
C ILE A 142 -4.71 5.24 3.14
N HIS A 143 -5.02 3.98 3.42
CA HIS A 143 -5.06 3.46 4.80
C HIS A 143 -4.93 1.95 4.86
N LEU A 144 -4.67 1.46 6.07
CA LEU A 144 -4.71 0.04 6.38
C LEU A 144 -6.17 -0.41 6.53
N GLU A 145 -6.56 -1.45 5.81
CA GLU A 145 -7.88 -2.08 5.92
C GLU A 145 -7.91 -3.14 7.02
N GLU A 146 -6.93 -4.02 6.97
CA GLU A 146 -6.87 -5.18 7.84
C GLU A 146 -5.42 -5.59 8.08
N LYS A 147 -5.17 -6.09 9.26
CA LYS A 147 -3.94 -6.84 9.53
C LYS A 147 -4.21 -8.01 10.44
N MET A 148 -3.50 -9.11 10.24
CA MET A 148 -3.58 -10.33 11.05
C MET A 148 -2.20 -10.79 11.47
N GLY A 149 -2.16 -11.43 12.64
CA GLY A 149 -0.96 -12.04 13.21
C GLY A 149 -0.24 -11.14 14.21
N GLY A 150 0.65 -11.78 14.99
CA GLY A 150 1.44 -11.16 16.04
C GLY A 150 0.69 -10.86 17.34
N LYS A 151 1.42 -10.28 18.29
CA LYS A 151 0.90 -10.00 19.66
C LYS A 151 -0.27 -9.01 19.68
N SER A 152 -0.34 -8.10 18.71
CA SER A 152 -1.43 -7.11 18.59
C SER A 152 -2.71 -7.67 17.96
N GLY A 153 -2.72 -8.97 17.62
CA GLY A 153 -3.92 -9.66 17.14
C GLY A 153 -4.42 -9.18 15.78
N HIS A 154 -5.73 -9.29 15.59
CA HIS A 154 -6.43 -8.90 14.38
C HIS A 154 -6.91 -7.44 14.51
N PHE A 155 -6.58 -6.64 13.51
CA PHE A 155 -7.12 -5.30 13.31
C PHE A 155 -7.93 -5.30 12.01
N GLN A 156 -9.13 -4.77 12.08
CA GLN A 156 -9.97 -4.49 10.92
C GLN A 156 -10.47 -3.06 11.04
N ARG A 157 -10.31 -2.29 9.95
CA ARG A 157 -10.80 -0.93 9.89
C ARG A 157 -12.33 -0.94 9.93
N THR A 158 -12.89 -0.23 10.89
CA THR A 158 -14.28 0.17 10.86
C THR A 158 -14.38 1.51 10.13
N GLU A 159 -15.43 1.72 9.32
CA GLU A 159 -15.65 3.02 8.71
C GLU A 159 -15.69 4.08 9.82
N TYR A 160 -14.80 5.08 9.72
CA TYR A 160 -14.96 6.28 10.54
C TYR A 160 -16.21 6.99 10.01
N GLU A 161 -17.21 7.19 10.86
CA GLU A 161 -18.26 8.17 10.58
C GLU A 161 -17.56 9.48 10.27
N LYS A 162 -17.79 10.02 9.07
CA LYS A 162 -17.30 11.33 8.69
C LYS A 162 -17.98 12.33 9.64
N ILE A 163 -17.19 12.87 10.58
CA ILE A 163 -17.61 13.99 11.43
C ILE A 163 -17.75 15.24 10.55
#